data_78a8b40da2959ac13c2d19175550ca2f
#
_entry.id   78a8b40da2959ac13c2d19175550ca2f
#
_cell.length_a   1.000
_cell.length_b   1.000
_cell.length_c   1.000
_cell.angle_alpha   90.00
_cell.angle_beta   90.00
_cell.angle_gamma   90.00
#
_symmetry.space_group_name_H-M   'P 1'
#
loop_
_entity.id
_entity.type
_entity.pdbx_description
1 polymer ?
#
loop_
_entity_poly.entity_id
_entity_poly.type
_entity_poly.pdbx_seq_one_letter_code
_entity_poly.pdbx_strand_id
1 'polypeptide(L)'
;MPDSTVYSLSDKGKEEFINTLRASILQFNYDTNTFSIAAFFLNVFTSDEQQKLLQERLDILQKYRAGIEKQVNPLWESEVSAIHAANVKRMIDLVDAEIAGTNRLLENCKF
;
A
#
# COMPACT_ATOMS: atom_id res chain seq x y z
N MET A 1 -15.38 28.57 -10.73
CA MET A 1 -15.62 28.06 -10.24
C MET A 1 -15.68 27.83 -9.29
N PRO A 2 -15.70 27.65 -9.36
CA PRO A 2 -15.92 27.42 -8.53
C PRO A 2 -15.98 26.97 -7.57
N ASP A 3 -16.14 27.06 -7.16
CA ASP A 3 -16.42 26.76 -6.06
C ASP A 3 -16.64 25.41 -5.78
N SER A 4 -15.91 24.68 -6.41
CA SER A 4 -15.75 23.28 -6.25
C SER A 4 -15.36 22.85 -4.88
N THR A 5 -14.99 23.78 -4.06
CA THR A 5 -14.58 23.47 -2.70
C THR A 5 -15.74 23.36 -1.73
N VAL A 6 -16.94 23.65 -2.19
CA VAL A 6 -18.08 23.63 -1.29
C VAL A 6 -19.07 22.56 -1.73
N TYR A 7 -18.64 21.32 -1.61
CA TYR A 7 -19.56 20.23 -1.83
C TYR A 7 -20.10 19.74 -0.52
N SER A 8 -21.42 19.77 -0.36
CA SER A 8 -22.05 19.07 0.72
C SER A 8 -22.76 17.87 0.16
N LEU A 9 -22.53 16.73 0.76
CA LEU A 9 -23.21 15.52 0.36
C LEU A 9 -24.67 15.59 0.76
N SER A 10 -25.56 15.09 -0.09
CA SER A 10 -26.95 14.88 0.27
C SER A 10 -27.02 13.84 1.39
N ASP A 11 -28.17 13.73 2.05
CA ASP A 11 -28.34 12.73 3.09
C ASP A 11 -28.12 11.31 2.54
N LYS A 12 -28.60 11.06 1.33
CA LYS A 12 -28.37 9.79 0.66
C LYS A 12 -26.89 9.56 0.35
N GLY A 13 -26.20 10.61 -0.11
CA GLY A 13 -24.76 10.52 -0.39
C GLY A 13 -23.95 10.25 0.86
N LYS A 14 -24.33 10.84 1.99
CA LYS A 14 -23.68 10.57 3.27
C LYS A 14 -23.88 9.13 3.70
N GLU A 15 -25.10 8.61 3.53
CA GLU A 15 -25.41 7.25 3.88
C GLU A 15 -24.60 6.25 3.03
N GLU A 16 -24.51 6.51 1.73
CA GLU A 16 -23.71 5.67 0.82
C GLU A 16 -22.25 5.72 1.17
N PHE A 17 -21.73 6.90 1.52
CA PHE A 17 -20.34 7.05 1.93
C PHE A 17 -20.04 6.25 3.20
N ILE A 18 -20.90 6.37 4.21
CA ILE A 18 -20.74 5.62 5.46
C ILE A 18 -20.79 4.12 5.22
N ASN A 19 -21.72 3.66 4.37
CA ASN A 19 -21.84 2.24 4.04
C ASN A 19 -20.59 1.73 3.31
N THR A 20 -20.04 2.53 2.40
CA THR A 20 -18.81 2.18 1.69
C THR A 20 -17.64 2.08 2.65
N LEU A 21 -17.52 3.01 3.58
CA LEU A 21 -16.48 2.97 4.61
C LEU A 21 -16.60 1.71 5.45
N ARG A 22 -17.82 1.41 5.90
CA ARG A 22 -18.06 0.21 6.72
C ARG A 22 -17.67 -1.05 5.98
N ALA A 23 -18.07 -1.16 4.71
CA ALA A 23 -17.71 -2.31 3.88
C ALA A 23 -16.21 -2.40 3.69
N SER A 24 -15.53 -1.28 3.47
CA SER A 24 -14.08 -1.25 3.29
C SER A 24 -13.33 -1.70 4.55
N ILE A 25 -13.88 -1.39 5.71
CA ILE A 25 -13.26 -1.80 6.98
C ILE A 25 -13.41 -3.30 7.20
N LEU A 26 -14.55 -3.86 6.84
CA LEU A 26 -14.87 -5.25 7.11
C LEU A 26 -14.45 -6.22 6.02
N GLN A 27 -14.29 -5.74 4.80
CA GLN A 27 -13.82 -6.58 3.71
C GLN A 27 -12.32 -6.71 3.74
N PHE A 28 -11.86 -7.95 3.66
CA PHE A 28 -10.44 -8.21 3.54
C PHE A 28 -10.10 -8.33 2.07
N ASN A 29 -9.73 -7.21 1.49
CA ASN A 29 -9.29 -7.18 0.09
C ASN A 29 -7.78 -7.29 0.04
N TYR A 30 -7.31 -8.34 -0.60
CA TYR A 30 -5.90 -8.49 -0.85
C TYR A 30 -5.53 -7.74 -2.12
N ASP A 31 -5.16 -6.50 -2.00
CA ASP A 31 -4.54 -5.82 -3.15
C ASP A 31 -3.23 -6.50 -3.52
N THR A 32 -2.65 -7.22 -2.58
CA THR A 32 -1.45 -8.02 -2.79
C THR A 32 -1.72 -9.29 -3.58
N ASN A 33 -2.97 -9.69 -3.79
CA ASN A 33 -3.29 -10.91 -4.51
C ASN A 33 -2.76 -10.89 -5.94
N THR A 34 -2.79 -9.75 -6.60
CA THR A 34 -2.27 -9.63 -7.96
C THR A 34 -0.80 -10.03 -8.02
N PHE A 35 -0.01 -9.55 -7.07
CA PHE A 35 1.38 -9.92 -6.99
C PHE A 35 1.56 -11.39 -6.59
N SER A 36 0.76 -11.89 -5.67
CA SER A 36 0.84 -13.28 -5.25
C SER A 36 0.59 -14.23 -6.41
N ILE A 37 -0.39 -13.92 -7.26
CA ILE A 37 -0.66 -14.71 -8.46
C ILE A 37 0.53 -14.65 -9.41
N ALA A 38 1.06 -13.45 -9.65
CA ALA A 38 2.22 -13.30 -10.52
C ALA A 38 3.44 -14.04 -9.98
N ALA A 39 3.62 -14.05 -8.65
CA ALA A 39 4.73 -14.74 -8.02
C ALA A 39 4.68 -16.26 -8.23
N PHE A 40 3.48 -16.85 -8.27
CA PHE A 40 3.33 -18.27 -8.58
C PHE A 40 3.79 -18.61 -9.98
N PHE A 41 3.82 -17.65 -10.88
CA PHE A 41 4.21 -17.84 -12.27
C PHE A 41 5.54 -17.21 -12.62
N LEU A 42 6.35 -16.86 -11.61
CA LEU A 42 7.67 -16.25 -11.85
C LEU A 42 8.58 -17.14 -12.71
N ASN A 43 8.40 -18.45 -12.63
CA ASN A 43 9.23 -19.38 -13.41
C ASN A 43 8.94 -19.34 -14.91
N VAL A 44 7.95 -18.59 -15.36
CA VAL A 44 7.76 -18.31 -16.79
C VAL A 44 8.93 -17.46 -17.32
N PHE A 45 9.55 -16.68 -16.45
CA PHE A 45 10.69 -15.84 -16.80
C PHE A 45 12.01 -16.57 -16.53
N THR A 46 13.05 -16.17 -17.23
CA THR A 46 14.40 -16.68 -16.93
C THR A 46 14.83 -16.21 -15.54
N SER A 47 15.82 -16.87 -14.96
CA SER A 47 16.34 -16.48 -13.66
C SER A 47 16.82 -15.02 -13.64
N ASP A 48 17.48 -14.57 -14.69
CA ASP A 48 17.95 -13.19 -14.79
C ASP A 48 16.80 -12.20 -14.83
N GLU A 49 15.75 -12.53 -15.58
CA GLU A 49 14.56 -11.69 -15.65
C GLU A 49 13.82 -11.64 -14.32
N GLN A 50 13.73 -12.78 -13.63
CA GLN A 50 13.13 -12.84 -12.30
C GLN A 50 13.86 -11.90 -11.34
N GLN A 51 15.17 -11.95 -11.33
CA GLN A 51 15.99 -11.10 -10.47
C GLN A 51 15.79 -9.63 -10.79
N LYS A 52 15.76 -9.29 -12.07
CA LYS A 52 15.54 -7.92 -12.51
C LYS A 52 14.19 -7.39 -12.07
N LEU A 53 13.14 -8.16 -12.30
CA LEU A 53 11.77 -7.75 -11.96
C LEU A 53 11.60 -7.60 -10.45
N LEU A 54 12.15 -8.52 -9.67
CA LEU A 54 12.04 -8.46 -8.22
C LEU A 54 12.88 -7.32 -7.64
N GLN A 55 14.05 -7.06 -8.21
CA GLN A 55 14.86 -5.93 -7.79
C GLN A 55 14.16 -4.60 -8.09
N GLU A 56 13.52 -4.50 -9.24
CA GLU A 56 12.74 -3.32 -9.60
C GLU A 56 11.56 -3.13 -8.66
N ARG A 57 10.87 -4.23 -8.32
CA ARG A 57 9.80 -4.17 -7.32
C ARG A 57 10.32 -3.69 -5.97
N LEU A 58 11.47 -4.19 -5.55
CA LEU A 58 12.07 -3.79 -4.28
C LEU A 58 12.36 -2.28 -4.25
N ASP A 59 12.88 -1.75 -5.36
CA ASP A 59 13.14 -0.32 -5.46
C ASP A 59 11.86 0.51 -5.37
N ILE A 60 10.79 0.04 -6.02
CA ILE A 60 9.48 0.69 -5.95
C ILE A 60 8.95 0.69 -4.52
N LEU A 61 9.06 -0.44 -3.83
CA LEU A 61 8.58 -0.55 -2.44
C LEU A 61 9.37 0.36 -1.50
N GLN A 62 10.68 0.44 -1.68
CA GLN A 62 11.52 1.30 -0.87
C GLN A 62 11.21 2.78 -1.07
N LYS A 63 10.96 3.18 -2.32
CA LYS A 63 10.54 4.55 -2.61
C LYS A 63 9.17 4.87 -2.02
N TYR A 64 8.28 3.91 -2.09
CA TYR A 64 6.95 4.07 -1.50
C TYR A 64 7.04 4.25 0.03
N ARG A 65 7.88 3.45 0.67
CA ARG A 65 8.11 3.56 2.11
C ARG A 65 8.68 4.92 2.49
N ALA A 66 9.68 5.37 1.76
CA ALA A 66 10.28 6.68 1.98
C ALA A 66 9.27 7.81 1.80
N GLY A 67 8.36 7.66 0.82
CA GLY A 67 7.31 8.63 0.58
C GLY A 67 6.33 8.72 1.75
N ILE A 68 5.98 7.59 2.35
CA ILE A 68 5.09 7.58 3.53
C ILE A 68 5.78 8.34 4.68
N GLU A 69 7.02 8.02 4.98
CA GLU A 69 7.75 8.67 6.05
C GLU A 69 7.86 10.18 5.85
N LYS A 70 8.16 10.58 4.62
CA LYS A 70 8.33 11.99 4.28
C LYS A 70 7.06 12.79 4.44
N GLN A 71 5.92 12.21 4.09
CA GLN A 71 4.62 12.88 4.19
C GLN A 71 4.13 12.98 5.62
N VAL A 72 4.50 12.03 6.44
CA VAL A 72 3.96 11.91 7.79
C VAL A 72 4.73 12.72 8.82
N ASN A 73 6.04 12.83 8.66
CA ASN A 73 6.87 13.56 9.62
C ASN A 73 6.39 14.98 9.89
N PRO A 74 6.04 15.78 8.87
CA PRO A 74 5.49 17.11 9.13
C PRO A 74 4.15 17.09 9.86
N LEU A 75 3.33 16.06 9.61
CA LEU A 75 2.03 15.93 10.26
C LEU A 75 2.16 15.55 11.73
N TRP A 76 3.24 14.90 12.11
CA TRP A 76 3.45 14.44 13.48
C TRP A 76 3.87 15.55 14.42
N GLU A 77 4.33 16.66 13.88
CA GLU A 77 4.61 17.86 14.67
C GLU A 77 3.33 18.62 15.01
N SER A 78 2.24 18.33 14.32
CA SER A 78 0.94 18.87 14.65
C SER A 78 0.14 17.83 15.42
N GLU A 79 -1.02 18.25 15.95
CA GLU A 79 -1.87 17.34 16.71
C GLU A 79 -2.52 16.31 15.82
N VAL A 80 -1.88 15.15 15.70
CA VAL A 80 -2.43 14.03 14.96
C VAL A 80 -3.05 13.07 15.96
N SER A 81 -4.26 12.59 15.65
CA SER A 81 -4.92 11.63 16.53
C SER A 81 -4.12 10.34 16.64
N ALA A 82 -4.25 9.66 17.78
CA ALA A 82 -3.56 8.41 18.03
C ALA A 82 -3.89 7.35 16.98
N ILE A 83 -5.14 7.34 16.52
CA ILE A 83 -5.55 6.35 15.50
C ILE A 83 -4.89 6.66 14.15
N HIS A 84 -4.70 7.93 13.83
CA HIS A 84 -4.03 8.34 12.62
C HIS A 84 -2.57 7.87 12.62
N ALA A 85 -1.87 8.11 13.73
CA ALA A 85 -0.50 7.68 13.91
C ALA A 85 -0.38 6.16 13.82
N ALA A 86 -1.31 5.44 14.45
CA ALA A 86 -1.34 3.99 14.41
C ALA A 86 -1.56 3.47 12.98
N ASN A 87 -2.40 4.14 12.21
CA ASN A 87 -2.64 3.73 10.83
C ASN A 87 -1.40 3.93 9.95
N VAL A 88 -0.69 5.02 10.15
CA VAL A 88 0.55 5.25 9.39
C VAL A 88 1.58 4.20 9.75
N LYS A 89 1.72 3.86 11.02
CA LYS A 89 2.61 2.79 11.43
C LYS A 89 2.21 1.47 10.79
N ARG A 90 0.92 1.19 10.72
CA ARG A 90 0.41 0.01 10.04
C ARG A 90 0.82 0.00 8.56
N MET A 91 0.72 1.15 7.87
CA MET A 91 1.12 1.25 6.47
C MET A 91 2.61 0.95 6.28
N ILE A 92 3.43 1.45 7.18
CA ILE A 92 4.87 1.16 7.16
C ILE A 92 5.12 -0.33 7.41
N ASP A 93 4.43 -0.92 8.38
CA ASP A 93 4.57 -2.35 8.67
C ASP A 93 4.20 -3.21 7.47
N LEU A 94 3.15 -2.84 6.75
CA LEU A 94 2.73 -3.57 5.55
C LEU A 94 3.77 -3.51 4.44
N VAL A 95 4.31 -2.32 4.17
CA VAL A 95 5.32 -2.20 3.12
C VAL A 95 6.62 -2.89 3.54
N ASP A 96 6.95 -2.86 4.83
CA ASP A 96 8.12 -3.60 5.34
C ASP A 96 7.96 -5.10 5.15
N ALA A 97 6.77 -5.62 5.36
CA ALA A 97 6.48 -7.04 5.13
C ALA A 97 6.64 -7.38 3.63
N GLU A 98 6.18 -6.50 2.76
CA GLU A 98 6.32 -6.70 1.30
C GLU A 98 7.79 -6.65 0.89
N ILE A 99 8.57 -5.75 1.46
CA ILE A 99 10.01 -5.67 1.21
C ILE A 99 10.69 -6.97 1.65
N ALA A 100 10.38 -7.44 2.85
CA ALA A 100 10.95 -8.69 3.37
C ALA A 100 10.58 -9.87 2.48
N GLY A 101 9.32 -9.95 2.05
CA GLY A 101 8.85 -11.00 1.16
C GLY A 101 9.53 -10.97 -0.21
N THR A 102 9.71 -9.78 -0.76
CA THR A 102 10.39 -9.61 -2.05
C THR A 102 11.85 -10.05 -1.95
N ASN A 103 12.53 -9.69 -0.86
CA ASN A 103 13.91 -10.14 -0.62
C ASN A 103 13.99 -11.66 -0.51
N ARG A 104 13.01 -12.28 0.12
CA ARG A 104 12.96 -13.75 0.23
C ARG A 104 12.83 -14.39 -1.15
N LEU A 105 12.00 -13.82 -2.02
CA LEU A 105 11.88 -14.31 -3.39
C LEU A 105 13.18 -14.12 -4.16
N LEU A 106 13.85 -12.97 -4.00
CA LEU A 106 15.13 -12.72 -4.63
C LEU A 106 16.19 -13.76 -4.22
N GLU A 107 16.22 -14.12 -2.96
CA GLU A 107 17.14 -15.15 -2.47
C GLU A 107 16.91 -16.49 -3.15
N ASN A 108 15.68 -16.76 -3.53
CA ASN A 108 15.31 -18.03 -4.15
C ASN A 108 15.39 -18.03 -5.68
N CYS A 109 15.73 -16.90 -6.29
CA CYS A 109 15.92 -16.79 -7.73
C CYS A 109 17.36 -17.07 -8.18
N LYS A 110 18.23 -17.46 -7.25
CA LYS A 110 19.67 -17.58 -7.53
C LYS A 110 20.08 -18.97 -8.01
N PHE A 111 19.22 -19.65 -8.71
CA PHE A 111 19.55 -21.00 -9.20
C PHE A 111 19.51 -21.09 -10.68
#